data_4f7c4fd71af24681ce85a406187e3839
#
_entry.id   4f7c4fd71af24681ce85a406187e3839
#
_cell.length_a   1.000
_cell.length_b   1.000
_cell.length_c   1.000
_cell.angle_alpha   90.00
_cell.angle_beta   90.00
_cell.angle_gamma   90.00
#
_symmetry.space_group_name_H-M   'P 1'
#
loop_
_entity.id
_entity.type
_entity.pdbx_description
1 polymer ?
#
loop_
_entity_poly.entity_id
_entity_poly.type
_entity_poly.pdbx_seq_one_letter_code
_entity_poly.pdbx_strand_id
1 'polypeptide(L)'
;MNAAVLKFPAETNAWTPICPADAIVPNTGVCALVEGHHVAVFRVGEDQFFAIDNVDPKSGASVLSRGLIGNLGDRIVVASPLYKNHFDLRTGECLEHPEYSIRAHKVRVESGRVLVDLT
;
A
#
# COMPACT_ATOMS: atom_id res chain seq x y z
N MET A 1 18.68 -5.64 29.38
CA MET A 1 17.95 -5.70 29.22
C MET A 1 17.30 -5.37 29.02
N ASN A 2 17.27 -5.38 28.95
CA ASN A 2 16.31 -5.34 28.63
C ASN A 2 15.55 -4.91 28.41
N ALA A 3 15.62 -4.91 28.38
CA ALA A 3 14.69 -4.70 28.05
C ALA A 3 14.10 -4.11 27.67
N ALA A 4 14.34 -4.17 27.72
CA ALA A 4 13.61 -3.91 27.27
C ALA A 4 13.16 -3.57 26.72
N VAL A 5 13.60 -3.74 26.80
CA VAL A 5 13.00 -3.84 26.29
C VAL A 5 12.29 -3.63 25.91
N LEU A 6 12.36 -3.70 26.01
CA LEU A 6 11.54 -3.79 25.68
C LEU A 6 10.71 -3.21 25.35
N LYS A 7 10.62 -3.06 25.43
CA LYS A 7 9.83 -2.79 25.10
C LYS A 7 9.26 -1.98 24.51
N PHE A 8 9.43 -1.80 24.32
CA PHE A 8 8.94 -1.48 23.66
C PHE A 8 8.57 -0.98 22.89
N PRO A 9 8.65 -0.87 23.33
CA PRO A 9 8.13 -0.36 22.22
C PRO A 9 7.75 -1.12 21.01
N ALA A 10 6.84 -1.80 21.13
CA ALA A 10 6.22 -2.64 20.15
C ALA A 10 5.80 -1.83 18.92
N GLU A 11 5.29 -0.65 19.13
CA GLU A 11 4.83 0.14 17.99
C GLU A 11 5.94 0.56 17.07
N THR A 12 7.16 0.72 17.57
CA THR A 12 8.26 1.00 16.65
C THR A 12 8.58 -0.19 15.78
N ASN A 13 8.28 -1.40 16.25
CA ASN A 13 8.49 -2.60 15.47
C ASN A 13 7.40 -2.82 14.43
N ALA A 14 6.29 -2.10 14.53
CA ALA A 14 5.19 -2.25 13.60
C ALA A 14 5.50 -1.61 12.24
N TRP A 15 6.39 -0.64 12.19
CA TRP A 15 6.70 0.09 10.97
C TRP A 15 7.88 -0.55 10.25
N THR A 16 7.64 -0.97 9.00
CA THR A 16 8.67 -1.59 8.17
C THR A 16 9.16 -0.60 7.14
N PRO A 17 10.45 -0.27 7.10
CA PRO A 17 11.00 0.58 6.06
C PRO A 17 10.92 -0.13 4.70
N ILE A 18 10.46 0.59 3.69
CA ILE A 18 10.29 0.03 2.35
C ILE A 18 11.40 0.52 1.41
N CYS A 19 11.50 1.84 1.24
CA CYS A 19 12.43 2.43 0.29
C CYS A 19 12.48 3.93 0.52
N PRO A 20 13.48 4.62 -0.07
CA PRO A 20 13.41 6.08 -0.10
C PRO A 20 12.18 6.53 -0.87
N ALA A 21 11.56 7.61 -0.42
CA ALA A 21 10.37 8.14 -1.10
C ALA A 21 10.67 8.45 -2.57
N ASP A 22 11.88 8.93 -2.85
CA ASP A 22 12.28 9.27 -4.22
C ASP A 22 12.42 8.06 -5.13
N ALA A 23 12.46 6.85 -4.57
CA ALA A 23 12.53 5.64 -5.39
C ALA A 23 11.21 5.32 -6.07
N ILE A 24 10.11 5.93 -5.62
CA ILE A 24 8.80 5.72 -6.26
C ILE A 24 8.51 6.93 -7.13
N VAL A 25 8.39 6.69 -8.43
CA VAL A 25 8.04 7.74 -9.38
C VAL A 25 6.61 8.21 -9.08
N PRO A 26 6.35 9.54 -9.09
CA PRO A 26 4.99 10.02 -8.85
C PRO A 26 3.96 9.35 -9.76
N ASN A 27 2.82 9.02 -9.18
CA ASN A 27 1.68 8.37 -9.84
C ASN A 27 1.99 6.96 -10.33
N THR A 28 2.88 6.27 -9.60
CA THR A 28 3.16 4.85 -9.84
C THR A 28 3.15 4.08 -8.53
N GLY A 29 3.23 2.77 -8.64
CA GLY A 29 3.29 1.87 -7.49
C GLY A 29 4.48 0.95 -7.55
N VAL A 30 4.88 0.45 -6.39
CA VAL A 30 5.91 -0.59 -6.26
C VAL A 30 5.35 -1.68 -5.37
N CYS A 31 5.85 -2.90 -5.57
CA CYS A 31 5.50 -4.02 -4.72
C CYS A 31 6.58 -4.20 -3.66
N ALA A 32 6.15 -4.31 -2.41
CA ALA A 32 7.06 -4.56 -1.30
C ALA A 32 6.63 -5.83 -0.58
N LEU A 33 7.60 -6.53 -0.04
CA LEU A 33 7.34 -7.69 0.81
C LEU A 33 7.47 -7.23 2.25
N VAL A 34 6.36 -7.25 2.99
CA VAL A 34 6.31 -6.77 4.38
C VAL A 34 5.85 -7.95 5.23
N GLU A 35 6.75 -8.49 6.05
CA GLU A 35 6.43 -9.64 6.91
C GLU A 35 5.76 -10.77 6.14
N GLY A 36 6.26 -11.06 4.95
CA GLY A 36 5.72 -12.11 4.11
C GLY A 36 4.51 -11.73 3.29
N HIS A 37 3.98 -10.52 3.42
CA HIS A 37 2.81 -10.06 2.68
C HIS A 37 3.23 -9.18 1.50
N HIS A 38 2.60 -9.40 0.35
CA HIS A 38 2.81 -8.56 -0.82
C HIS A 38 1.98 -7.29 -0.69
N VAL A 39 2.64 -6.16 -0.58
CA VAL A 39 1.99 -4.86 -0.38
C VAL A 39 2.31 -3.96 -1.58
N ALA A 40 1.28 -3.32 -2.13
CA ALA A 40 1.46 -2.32 -3.17
C ALA A 40 1.55 -0.96 -2.49
N VAL A 41 2.64 -0.23 -2.76
CA VAL A 41 2.83 1.11 -2.24
C VAL A 41 2.78 2.08 -3.40
N PHE A 42 1.88 3.06 -3.33
CA PHE A 42 1.66 4.03 -4.40
C PHE A 42 2.05 5.42 -3.95
N ARG A 43 2.67 6.15 -4.87
CA ARG A 43 2.92 7.58 -4.69
C ARG A 43 1.99 8.33 -5.62
N VAL A 44 1.11 9.16 -5.05
CA VAL A 44 0.13 9.92 -5.81
C VAL A 44 0.51 11.39 -5.72
N GLY A 45 0.73 12.01 -6.89
CA GLY A 45 1.31 13.34 -6.90
C GLY A 45 2.70 13.30 -6.28
N GLU A 46 3.11 14.38 -5.65
CA GLU A 46 4.46 14.46 -5.07
C GLU A 46 4.55 13.85 -3.68
N ASP A 47 3.50 14.02 -2.87
CA ASP A 47 3.62 13.82 -1.43
C ASP A 47 2.60 12.86 -0.82
N GLN A 48 1.72 12.27 -1.59
CA GLN A 48 0.73 11.35 -1.04
C GLN A 48 1.15 9.90 -1.27
N PHE A 49 1.12 9.10 -0.20
CA PHE A 49 1.51 7.69 -0.26
C PHE A 49 0.39 6.83 0.30
N PHE A 50 0.13 5.71 -0.36
CA PHE A 50 -0.90 4.76 0.04
C PHE A 50 -0.35 3.35 -0.08
N ALA A 51 -0.85 2.44 0.76
CA ALA A 51 -0.46 1.04 0.72
C ALA A 51 -1.71 0.17 0.81
N ILE A 52 -1.82 -0.78 -0.11
CA ILE A 52 -2.91 -1.76 -0.12
C ILE A 52 -2.29 -3.13 -0.39
N ASP A 53 -3.07 -4.19 -0.17
CA ASP A 53 -2.63 -5.52 -0.59
C ASP A 53 -2.32 -5.50 -2.09
N ASN A 54 -1.26 -6.19 -2.50
CA ASN A 54 -0.87 -6.22 -3.91
C ASN A 54 -1.56 -7.34 -4.69
N VAL A 55 -2.15 -8.30 -4.00
CA VAL A 55 -2.77 -9.46 -4.66
C VAL A 55 -4.18 -9.08 -5.12
N ASP A 56 -4.42 -9.24 -6.42
CA ASP A 56 -5.76 -9.08 -6.99
C ASP A 56 -6.62 -10.24 -6.51
N PRO A 57 -7.69 -10.00 -5.73
CA PRO A 57 -8.45 -11.09 -5.13
C PRO A 57 -9.21 -11.94 -6.14
N LYS A 58 -9.48 -11.41 -7.34
CA LYS A 58 -10.19 -12.16 -8.37
C LYS A 58 -9.27 -13.16 -9.06
N SER A 59 -8.02 -12.77 -9.31
CA SER A 59 -7.08 -13.63 -10.03
C SER A 59 -6.10 -14.35 -9.12
N GLY A 60 -5.86 -13.82 -7.92
CA GLY A 60 -4.81 -14.31 -7.04
C GLY A 60 -3.42 -13.86 -7.42
N ALA A 61 -3.29 -13.00 -8.44
CA ALA A 61 -1.99 -12.54 -8.91
C ALA A 61 -1.55 -11.28 -8.17
N SER A 62 -0.25 -11.18 -7.92
CA SER A 62 0.36 -10.06 -7.20
C SER A 62 0.70 -8.95 -8.20
N VAL A 63 -0.29 -8.15 -8.60
CA VAL A 63 -0.16 -7.24 -9.74
C VAL A 63 -0.70 -5.83 -9.51
N LEU A 64 -1.33 -5.54 -8.36
CA LEU A 64 -2.02 -4.25 -8.22
C LEU A 64 -1.06 -3.06 -8.28
N SER A 65 0.20 -3.24 -7.87
CA SER A 65 1.20 -2.18 -7.97
C SER A 65 1.47 -1.74 -9.40
N ARG A 66 1.11 -2.56 -10.38
CA ARG A 66 1.28 -2.26 -11.80
C ARG A 66 0.05 -1.63 -12.43
N GLY A 67 -1.00 -1.40 -11.65
CA GLY A 67 -2.23 -0.82 -12.15
C GLY A 67 -2.09 0.67 -12.41
N LEU A 68 -3.11 1.22 -13.05
CA LEU A 68 -3.16 2.64 -13.38
C LEU A 68 -3.88 3.40 -12.27
N ILE A 69 -3.22 4.41 -11.74
CA ILE A 69 -3.80 5.30 -10.75
C ILE A 69 -4.71 6.31 -11.46
N GLY A 70 -5.85 6.58 -10.86
CA GLY A 70 -6.78 7.56 -11.40
C GLY A 70 -7.72 8.06 -10.32
N ASN A 71 -8.67 8.87 -10.76
CA ASN A 71 -9.70 9.42 -9.89
C ASN A 71 -11.07 9.02 -10.41
N LEU A 72 -11.94 8.59 -9.50
CA LEU A 72 -13.35 8.36 -9.80
C LEU A 72 -14.13 9.19 -8.79
N GLY A 73 -14.65 10.33 -9.28
CA GLY A 73 -15.23 11.31 -8.39
C GLY A 73 -14.16 11.87 -7.45
N ASP A 74 -14.42 11.82 -6.16
CA ASP A 74 -13.45 12.27 -5.15
C ASP A 74 -12.58 11.13 -4.60
N ARG A 75 -12.65 9.94 -5.23
CA ARG A 75 -11.87 8.79 -4.80
C ARG A 75 -10.60 8.65 -5.62
N ILE A 76 -9.51 8.35 -4.94
CA ILE A 76 -8.23 8.02 -5.59
C ILE A 76 -8.19 6.50 -5.70
N VAL A 77 -8.02 5.99 -6.92
CA VAL A 77 -8.16 4.55 -7.16
C VAL A 77 -7.00 4.04 -7.99
N VAL A 78 -6.83 2.72 -7.96
CA VAL A 78 -5.97 2.02 -8.91
C VAL A 78 -6.82 0.99 -9.65
N ALA A 79 -6.65 0.91 -10.97
CA ALA A 79 -7.32 -0.11 -11.79
C ALA A 79 -6.42 -1.32 -11.91
N SER A 80 -6.95 -2.50 -11.58
CA SER A 80 -6.21 -3.75 -11.73
C SER A 80 -5.86 -3.95 -13.20
N PRO A 81 -4.60 -4.33 -13.51
CA PRO A 81 -4.23 -4.56 -14.91
C PRO A 81 -4.89 -5.78 -15.53
N LEU A 82 -5.42 -6.70 -14.71
CA LEU A 82 -6.02 -7.93 -15.23
C LEU A 82 -7.51 -7.81 -15.49
N TYR A 83 -8.28 -7.34 -14.52
CA TYR A 83 -9.74 -7.31 -14.63
C TYR A 83 -10.29 -5.89 -14.60
N LYS A 84 -9.43 -4.91 -14.45
CA LYS A 84 -9.78 -3.50 -14.46
C LYS A 84 -10.75 -3.07 -13.36
N ASN A 85 -10.88 -3.87 -12.32
CA ASN A 85 -11.61 -3.44 -11.14
C ASN A 85 -10.85 -2.31 -10.47
N HIS A 86 -11.58 -1.37 -9.88
CA HIS A 86 -10.98 -0.21 -9.24
C HIS A 86 -10.96 -0.39 -7.73
N PHE A 87 -9.80 -0.17 -7.14
CA PHE A 87 -9.62 -0.26 -5.70
C PHE A 87 -9.31 1.12 -5.15
N ASP A 88 -10.06 1.53 -4.13
CA ASP A 88 -9.82 2.79 -3.44
C ASP A 88 -8.50 2.67 -2.67
N LEU A 89 -7.58 3.60 -2.91
CA LEU A 89 -6.26 3.54 -2.29
C LEU A 89 -6.28 3.87 -0.80
N ARG A 90 -7.32 4.57 -0.32
CA ARG A 90 -7.44 4.89 1.10
C ARG A 90 -8.06 3.77 1.91
N THR A 91 -8.97 3.00 1.31
CA THR A 91 -9.78 2.03 2.05
C THR A 91 -9.57 0.60 1.61
N GLY A 92 -9.07 0.38 0.39
CA GLY A 92 -8.99 -0.96 -0.19
C GLY A 92 -10.29 -1.45 -0.80
N GLU A 93 -11.33 -0.63 -0.78
CA GLU A 93 -12.63 -1.04 -1.31
C GLU A 93 -12.57 -1.25 -2.82
N CYS A 94 -13.11 -2.38 -3.28
CA CYS A 94 -13.32 -2.61 -4.71
C CYS A 94 -14.65 -2.00 -5.09
N LEU A 95 -14.62 -1.00 -5.98
CA LEU A 95 -15.83 -0.20 -6.27
C LEU A 95 -16.89 -0.98 -7.02
N GLU A 96 -16.48 -1.86 -7.93
CA GLU A 96 -17.42 -2.64 -8.73
C GLU A 96 -17.93 -3.87 -7.99
N HIS A 97 -17.10 -4.45 -7.13
CA HIS A 97 -17.42 -5.70 -6.43
C HIS A 97 -16.90 -5.62 -4.99
N PRO A 98 -17.70 -5.04 -4.08
CA PRO A 98 -17.23 -4.87 -2.69
C PRO A 98 -16.76 -6.14 -2.02
N GLU A 99 -17.25 -7.31 -2.47
CA GLU A 99 -16.81 -8.59 -1.92
C GLU A 99 -15.34 -8.90 -2.25
N TYR A 100 -14.76 -8.20 -3.22
CA TYR A 100 -13.34 -8.34 -3.57
C TYR A 100 -12.48 -7.26 -2.91
N SER A 101 -13.02 -6.52 -1.96
CA SER A 101 -12.23 -5.49 -1.27
C SER A 101 -11.05 -6.10 -0.55
N ILE A 102 -9.98 -5.32 -0.46
CA ILE A 102 -8.71 -5.75 0.14
C ILE A 102 -8.35 -4.80 1.27
N ARG A 103 -7.26 -5.10 1.97
CA ARG A 103 -6.84 -4.28 3.10
C ARG A 103 -6.03 -3.08 2.63
N ALA A 104 -6.28 -1.95 3.28
CA ALA A 104 -5.43 -0.77 3.18
C ALA A 104 -4.56 -0.74 4.43
N HIS A 105 -3.29 -0.41 4.25
CA HIS A 105 -2.30 -0.40 5.33
C HIS A 105 -1.87 1.02 5.61
N LYS A 106 -1.32 1.23 6.80
CA LYS A 106 -0.82 2.55 7.18
C LYS A 106 0.51 2.82 6.50
N VAL A 107 0.68 4.04 6.03
CA VAL A 107 1.91 4.50 5.37
C VAL A 107 2.32 5.83 5.97
N ARG A 108 3.60 6.03 6.16
CA ARG A 108 4.13 7.35 6.48
C ARG A 108 5.51 7.51 5.88
N VAL A 109 5.92 8.76 5.71
CA VAL A 109 7.26 9.09 5.27
C VAL A 109 7.99 9.72 6.44
N GLU A 110 9.16 9.19 6.75
CA GLU A 110 9.95 9.66 7.87
C GLU A 110 11.40 9.72 7.43
N SER A 111 12.02 10.89 7.55
CA SER A 111 13.40 11.11 7.13
C SER A 111 13.64 10.69 5.68
N GLY A 112 12.66 10.98 4.82
CA GLY A 112 12.75 10.68 3.39
C GLY A 112 12.50 9.21 3.02
N ARG A 113 12.10 8.37 3.98
CA ARG A 113 11.86 6.94 3.73
C ARG A 113 10.40 6.61 3.93
N VAL A 114 9.90 5.74 3.07
CA VAL A 114 8.53 5.24 3.17
C VAL A 114 8.49 4.06 4.14
N LEU A 115 7.57 4.13 5.10
CA LEU A 115 7.37 3.08 6.10
C LEU A 115 5.93 2.58 6.01
N VAL A 116 5.74 1.28 6.19
CA VAL A 116 4.42 0.65 6.15
C VAL A 116 4.17 -0.12 7.44
N ASP A 117 2.96 0.01 7.97
CA ASP A 117 2.49 -0.76 9.11
C ASP A 117 1.28 -1.56 8.64
N LEU A 118 1.40 -2.89 8.65
CA LEU A 118 0.33 -3.77 8.20
C LEU A 118 -0.91 -3.62 9.08
N THR A 119 -2.06 -3.58 8.45
CA THR A 119 -3.33 -3.45 9.15
C THR A 119 -4.05 -4.78 9.24
#